data_3ba5218e2dc1f7d2631aec9253c56d9a
#
_entry.id   3ba5218e2dc1f7d2631aec9253c56d9a
#
_cell.length_a   1.000
_cell.length_b   1.000
_cell.length_c   1.000
_cell.angle_alpha   90.00
_cell.angle_beta   90.00
_cell.angle_gamma   90.00
#
_symmetry.space_group_name_H-M   'P 1'
#
loop_
_entity.id
_entity.type
_entity.pdbx_description
1 polymer ?
#
loop_
_entity_poly.entity_id
_entity_poly.type
_entity_poly.pdbx_seq_one_letter_code
_entity_poly.pdbx_strand_id
1 'polypeptide(L)'
;MSVTSVNPAANATNEYYLTRQSQMESNVRSYPRKLPLAIAKAQGCWVTDVEGTEYLDCLAGAGTLALGHNHPAVIQSIQDTLASGLPLHTLDLTTPLKDAFTEALLAYLPGGQEEYCLQFCGPSGADGTEAAIKLAKTYTGRSTVISFSGGYHGMTHGALAMTGNLSAKNAVNGLMPGVQFMPYPHEYRCPLGLGGEAGVDALTYFFENFIEDVESGVTKPAAVILEAIQGEGGVVTAPVKWLQKIREVTEKHNIVLILDEVQAGFARSGKMFAFEHAGIEPDVVVMSKAVGGSLPLAVLGIKRKFDAWQPAGHTGTFRGNQLAMGTGLASLQVIKEQNLAQNAQERGDFLQAEFKNLAQEFPCIGNVRGRGLMIGVEIVDERKPADHMGSLPADAQLAAAIQTACF
;
A
#
# COMPACT_ATOMS: atom_id res chain seq x y z
N MET A 1 -11.56 -33.33 -18.57
CA MET A 1 -12.68 -33.06 -17.65
C MET A 1 -12.90 -31.57 -17.66
N SER A 2 -14.02 -31.07 -18.17
CA SER A 2 -14.34 -29.65 -18.05
C SER A 2 -14.49 -29.32 -16.58
N VAL A 3 -13.78 -28.29 -16.10
CA VAL A 3 -14.12 -27.68 -14.82
C VAL A 3 -15.59 -27.31 -14.93
N THR A 4 -16.41 -28.02 -14.18
CA THR A 4 -17.85 -27.74 -14.12
C THR A 4 -18.00 -26.26 -13.81
N SER A 5 -18.67 -25.53 -14.72
CA SER A 5 -19.15 -24.19 -14.40
C SER A 5 -19.82 -24.28 -13.03
N VAL A 6 -19.29 -23.54 -12.06
CA VAL A 6 -19.95 -23.43 -10.75
C VAL A 6 -21.23 -22.68 -11.05
N ASN A 7 -22.30 -23.42 -11.39
CA ASN A 7 -23.62 -22.83 -11.48
C ASN A 7 -23.99 -22.39 -10.06
N PRO A 8 -24.29 -21.12 -9.82
CA PRO A 8 -24.86 -20.71 -8.56
C PRO A 8 -26.08 -21.57 -8.28
N ALA A 9 -26.29 -21.98 -7.04
CA ALA A 9 -27.53 -22.68 -6.67
C ALA A 9 -28.69 -21.82 -7.15
N ALA A 10 -29.62 -22.44 -7.88
CA ALA A 10 -30.78 -21.72 -8.43
C ALA A 10 -31.49 -20.95 -7.30
N ASN A 11 -31.56 -19.61 -7.42
CA ASN A 11 -32.13 -18.68 -6.43
C ASN A 11 -31.31 -18.50 -5.14
N ALA A 12 -29.98 -18.71 -5.14
CA ALA A 12 -29.16 -18.43 -3.98
C ALA A 12 -28.97 -16.89 -3.80
N THR A 13 -29.31 -16.40 -2.61
CA THR A 13 -29.22 -14.99 -2.20
C THR A 13 -27.85 -14.65 -1.62
N ASN A 14 -27.58 -13.36 -1.42
CA ASN A 14 -26.44 -12.88 -0.66
C ASN A 14 -26.38 -13.55 0.73
N GLU A 15 -27.50 -13.59 1.45
CA GLU A 15 -27.64 -14.23 2.76
C GLU A 15 -27.24 -15.72 2.73
N TYR A 16 -27.66 -16.46 1.71
CA TYR A 16 -27.29 -17.87 1.55
C TYR A 16 -25.78 -18.05 1.49
N TYR A 17 -25.07 -17.29 0.64
CA TYR A 17 -23.61 -17.40 0.51
C TYR A 17 -22.87 -16.92 1.76
N LEU A 18 -23.27 -15.81 2.36
CA LEU A 18 -22.66 -15.25 3.56
C LEU A 18 -22.84 -16.16 4.78
N THR A 19 -24.03 -16.79 4.93
CA THR A 19 -24.25 -17.78 5.99
C THR A 19 -23.32 -18.97 5.82
N ARG A 20 -23.21 -19.53 4.63
CA ARG A 20 -22.28 -20.64 4.35
C ARG A 20 -20.84 -20.24 4.59
N GLN A 21 -20.43 -19.07 4.13
CA GLN A 21 -19.09 -18.53 4.37
C GLN A 21 -18.80 -18.44 5.87
N SER A 22 -19.74 -17.95 6.67
CA SER A 22 -19.58 -17.85 8.12
C SER A 22 -19.43 -19.19 8.84
N GLN A 23 -19.99 -20.26 8.26
CA GLN A 23 -19.87 -21.62 8.78
C GLN A 23 -18.60 -22.35 8.33
N MET A 24 -18.06 -22.01 7.15
CA MET A 24 -16.95 -22.75 6.54
C MET A 24 -15.60 -22.05 6.66
N GLU A 25 -15.57 -20.74 6.82
CA GLU A 25 -14.34 -19.96 6.91
C GLU A 25 -14.07 -19.44 8.32
N SER A 26 -12.80 -19.19 8.62
CA SER A 26 -12.36 -18.63 9.89
C SER A 26 -13.06 -17.30 10.21
N ASN A 27 -13.19 -17.02 11.52
CA ASN A 27 -13.76 -15.78 12.04
C ASN A 27 -12.93 -14.52 11.71
N VAL A 28 -11.73 -14.65 11.15
CA VAL A 28 -10.83 -13.55 10.78
C VAL A 28 -11.37 -12.68 9.63
N ARG A 29 -12.40 -13.10 8.92
CA ARG A 29 -13.05 -12.33 7.84
C ARG A 29 -13.44 -10.93 8.30
N SER A 30 -13.13 -9.93 7.49
CA SER A 30 -13.45 -8.53 7.81
C SER A 30 -14.41 -7.90 6.78
N TYR A 31 -14.12 -8.00 5.49
CA TYR A 31 -14.92 -7.36 4.44
C TYR A 31 -16.40 -7.78 4.41
N PRO A 32 -16.78 -9.08 4.49
CA PRO A 32 -18.17 -9.47 4.46
C PRO A 32 -19.03 -8.92 5.61
N ARG A 33 -18.39 -8.43 6.66
CA ARG A 33 -19.08 -7.79 7.79
C ARG A 33 -19.45 -6.33 7.53
N LYS A 34 -18.74 -5.69 6.58
CA LYS A 34 -18.95 -4.30 6.18
C LYS A 34 -19.68 -4.20 4.85
N LEU A 35 -19.42 -5.15 3.97
CA LEU A 35 -19.98 -5.25 2.61
C LEU A 35 -20.66 -6.63 2.47
N PRO A 36 -21.90 -6.76 2.94
CA PRO A 36 -22.59 -8.06 3.03
C PRO A 36 -23.17 -8.50 1.68
N LEU A 37 -22.30 -8.74 0.69
CA LEU A 37 -22.66 -9.17 -0.65
C LEU A 37 -21.83 -10.39 -1.10
N ALA A 38 -22.44 -11.20 -1.97
CA ALA A 38 -21.76 -12.28 -2.69
C ALA A 38 -21.63 -11.87 -4.16
N ILE A 39 -20.40 -11.73 -4.64
CA ILE A 39 -20.10 -11.22 -5.97
C ILE A 39 -20.38 -12.29 -7.01
N ALA A 40 -21.20 -11.98 -8.03
CA ALA A 40 -21.46 -12.84 -9.18
C ALA A 40 -20.55 -12.52 -10.36
N LYS A 41 -20.33 -11.24 -10.65
CA LYS A 41 -19.47 -10.78 -11.74
C LYS A 41 -18.94 -9.37 -11.45
N ALA A 42 -17.87 -8.99 -12.16
CA ALA A 42 -17.33 -7.64 -12.09
C ALA A 42 -16.67 -7.27 -13.43
N GLN A 43 -16.75 -5.98 -13.80
CA GLN A 43 -16.11 -5.45 -15.01
C GLN A 43 -15.78 -3.97 -14.83
N GLY A 44 -14.53 -3.57 -15.09
CA GLY A 44 -14.09 -2.19 -14.89
C GLY A 44 -14.27 -1.77 -13.43
N CYS A 45 -15.05 -0.74 -13.17
CA CYS A 45 -15.36 -0.26 -11.82
C CYS A 45 -16.72 -0.75 -11.28
N TRP A 46 -17.38 -1.71 -11.94
CA TRP A 46 -18.67 -2.22 -11.55
C TRP A 46 -18.58 -3.65 -11.02
N VAL A 47 -19.27 -3.90 -9.94
CA VAL A 47 -19.46 -5.21 -9.32
C VAL A 47 -20.95 -5.51 -9.29
N THR A 48 -21.34 -6.72 -9.66
CA THR A 48 -22.73 -7.18 -9.57
C THR A 48 -22.81 -8.35 -8.59
N ASP A 49 -23.73 -8.29 -7.65
CA ASP A 49 -23.95 -9.37 -6.70
C ASP A 49 -24.82 -10.51 -7.29
N VAL A 50 -25.03 -11.55 -6.52
CA VAL A 50 -25.81 -12.73 -6.95
C VAL A 50 -27.31 -12.45 -7.09
N GLU A 51 -27.80 -11.34 -6.55
CA GLU A 51 -29.20 -10.89 -6.66
C GLU A 51 -29.40 -9.91 -7.82
N GLY A 52 -28.28 -9.53 -8.51
CA GLY A 52 -28.31 -8.68 -9.70
C GLY A 52 -28.13 -7.18 -9.41
N THR A 53 -27.89 -6.79 -8.16
CA THR A 53 -27.63 -5.40 -7.80
C THR A 53 -26.22 -4.99 -8.26
N GLU A 54 -26.10 -3.83 -8.87
CA GLU A 54 -24.83 -3.27 -9.35
C GLU A 54 -24.31 -2.22 -8.40
N TYR A 55 -23.00 -2.29 -8.10
CA TYR A 55 -22.28 -1.39 -7.21
C TYR A 55 -21.10 -0.75 -7.93
N LEU A 56 -20.86 0.53 -7.70
CA LEU A 56 -19.64 1.20 -8.13
C LEU A 56 -18.52 0.87 -7.12
N ASP A 57 -17.52 0.14 -7.57
CA ASP A 57 -16.38 -0.26 -6.72
C ASP A 57 -15.37 0.88 -6.55
N CYS A 58 -15.43 1.54 -5.40
CA CYS A 58 -14.43 2.51 -4.97
C CYS A 58 -13.34 1.89 -4.07
N LEU A 59 -13.44 0.60 -3.71
CA LEU A 59 -12.45 -0.13 -2.92
C LEU A 59 -11.28 -0.61 -3.77
N ALA A 60 -11.54 -0.96 -5.02
CA ALA A 60 -10.55 -1.42 -6.00
C ALA A 60 -9.65 -2.57 -5.47
N GLY A 61 -10.27 -3.54 -4.75
CA GLY A 61 -9.53 -4.64 -4.13
C GLY A 61 -8.47 -4.17 -3.13
N ALA A 62 -8.75 -3.13 -2.36
CA ALA A 62 -7.81 -2.46 -1.45
C ALA A 62 -6.53 -1.97 -2.17
N GLY A 63 -6.68 -1.48 -3.40
CA GLY A 63 -5.60 -0.96 -4.24
C GLY A 63 -4.93 -1.98 -5.18
N THR A 64 -5.39 -3.23 -5.20
CA THR A 64 -4.87 -4.27 -6.11
C THR A 64 -5.29 -4.04 -7.55
N LEU A 65 -6.50 -3.51 -7.78
CA LEU A 65 -7.14 -3.38 -9.09
C LEU A 65 -6.88 -1.99 -9.71
N ALA A 66 -5.62 -1.69 -10.03
CA ALA A 66 -5.25 -0.40 -10.62
C ALA A 66 -5.96 -0.12 -11.96
N LEU A 67 -6.30 -1.16 -12.72
CA LEU A 67 -7.00 -1.09 -14.00
C LEU A 67 -8.50 -1.42 -13.89
N GLY A 68 -9.01 -1.65 -12.69
CA GLY A 68 -10.35 -2.17 -12.45
C GLY A 68 -10.46 -3.69 -12.64
N HIS A 69 -11.68 -4.20 -12.50
CA HIS A 69 -11.96 -5.62 -12.62
C HIS A 69 -11.86 -6.11 -14.07
N ASN A 70 -11.25 -7.28 -14.26
CA ASN A 70 -11.22 -8.02 -15.53
C ASN A 70 -10.86 -7.15 -16.74
N HIS A 71 -9.83 -6.29 -16.59
CA HIS A 71 -9.37 -5.44 -17.69
C HIS A 71 -8.98 -6.30 -18.90
N PRO A 72 -9.41 -5.96 -20.14
CA PRO A 72 -9.17 -6.80 -21.33
C PRO A 72 -7.70 -7.18 -21.53
N ALA A 73 -6.76 -6.25 -21.35
CA ALA A 73 -5.33 -6.53 -21.48
C ALA A 73 -4.83 -7.54 -20.43
N VAL A 74 -5.36 -7.50 -19.20
CA VAL A 74 -5.01 -8.46 -18.14
C VAL A 74 -5.55 -9.86 -18.49
N ILE A 75 -6.81 -9.95 -18.92
CA ILE A 75 -7.41 -11.22 -19.33
C ILE A 75 -6.67 -11.81 -20.53
N GLN A 76 -6.34 -11.00 -21.53
CA GLN A 76 -5.59 -11.44 -22.71
C GLN A 76 -4.21 -11.98 -22.31
N SER A 77 -3.49 -11.27 -21.44
CA SER A 77 -2.17 -11.72 -20.95
C SER A 77 -2.24 -13.08 -20.23
N ILE A 78 -3.31 -13.35 -19.47
CA ILE A 78 -3.52 -14.66 -18.86
C ILE A 78 -3.68 -15.74 -19.94
N GLN A 79 -4.53 -15.48 -20.96
CA GLN A 79 -4.76 -16.41 -22.06
C GLN A 79 -3.48 -16.70 -22.84
N ASP A 80 -2.72 -15.66 -23.17
CA ASP A 80 -1.47 -15.76 -23.91
C ASP A 80 -0.41 -16.54 -23.12
N THR A 81 -0.29 -16.29 -21.82
CA THR A 81 0.63 -17.02 -20.93
C THR A 81 0.26 -18.51 -20.89
N LEU A 82 -1.02 -18.84 -20.77
CA LEU A 82 -1.48 -20.24 -20.79
C LEU A 82 -1.22 -20.90 -22.15
N ALA A 83 -1.45 -20.19 -23.26
CA ALA A 83 -1.24 -20.69 -24.61
C ALA A 83 0.26 -20.85 -24.96
N SER A 84 1.15 -20.10 -24.30
CA SER A 84 2.60 -20.12 -24.59
C SER A 84 3.30 -21.43 -24.24
N GLY A 85 2.70 -22.26 -23.37
CA GLY A 85 3.33 -23.47 -22.83
C GLY A 85 4.41 -23.21 -21.78
N LEU A 86 4.63 -21.96 -21.33
CA LEU A 86 5.52 -21.67 -20.23
C LEU A 86 5.03 -22.36 -18.93
N PRO A 87 5.94 -22.85 -18.07
CA PRO A 87 5.54 -23.36 -16.78
C PRO A 87 4.90 -22.24 -15.95
N LEU A 88 3.76 -22.50 -15.32
CA LEU A 88 3.06 -21.50 -14.51
C LEU A 88 3.85 -21.04 -13.30
N HIS A 89 4.80 -21.87 -12.85
CA HIS A 89 5.59 -21.63 -11.65
C HIS A 89 7.04 -22.08 -11.86
N THR A 90 7.99 -21.19 -11.58
CA THR A 90 9.41 -21.38 -11.91
C THR A 90 10.38 -21.23 -10.72
N LEU A 91 9.89 -21.04 -9.50
CA LEU A 91 10.75 -20.61 -8.38
C LEU A 91 11.45 -19.28 -8.74
N ASP A 92 12.79 -19.29 -8.73
CA ASP A 92 13.64 -18.17 -9.16
C ASP A 92 14.30 -18.36 -10.53
N LEU A 93 13.99 -19.49 -11.22
CA LEU A 93 14.44 -19.68 -12.59
C LEU A 93 13.88 -18.59 -13.50
N THR A 94 14.67 -18.20 -14.48
CA THR A 94 14.25 -17.17 -15.44
C THR A 94 13.42 -17.74 -16.58
N THR A 95 12.63 -16.89 -17.21
CA THR A 95 11.89 -17.12 -18.44
C THR A 95 11.91 -15.84 -19.28
N PRO A 96 11.65 -15.89 -20.59
CA PRO A 96 11.51 -14.66 -21.40
C PRO A 96 10.45 -13.70 -20.85
N LEU A 97 9.36 -14.21 -20.29
CA LEU A 97 8.30 -13.40 -19.68
C LEU A 97 8.77 -12.71 -18.40
N LYS A 98 9.46 -13.44 -17.54
CA LYS A 98 10.04 -12.88 -16.30
C LYS A 98 11.09 -11.81 -16.63
N ASP A 99 11.91 -12.05 -17.63
CA ASP A 99 12.92 -11.10 -18.09
C ASP A 99 12.28 -9.80 -18.57
N ALA A 100 11.31 -9.87 -19.48
CA ALA A 100 10.57 -8.72 -19.98
C ALA A 100 9.85 -7.93 -18.86
N PHE A 101 9.23 -8.63 -17.90
CA PHE A 101 8.60 -7.99 -16.75
C PHE A 101 9.64 -7.28 -15.87
N THR A 102 10.79 -7.92 -15.64
CA THR A 102 11.90 -7.38 -14.83
C THR A 102 12.44 -6.09 -15.47
N GLU A 103 12.71 -6.10 -16.76
CA GLU A 103 13.16 -4.94 -17.51
C GLU A 103 12.14 -3.79 -17.46
N ALA A 104 10.87 -4.10 -17.72
CA ALA A 104 9.80 -3.12 -17.71
C ALA A 104 9.61 -2.46 -16.34
N LEU A 105 9.71 -3.23 -15.24
CA LEU A 105 9.57 -2.69 -13.88
C LEU A 105 10.79 -1.87 -13.45
N LEU A 106 12.01 -2.33 -13.78
CA LEU A 106 13.24 -1.58 -13.49
C LEU A 106 13.27 -0.22 -14.18
N ALA A 107 12.70 -0.10 -15.37
CA ALA A 107 12.64 1.17 -16.11
C ALA A 107 11.88 2.29 -15.38
N TYR A 108 11.07 1.96 -14.38
CA TYR A 108 10.36 2.94 -13.54
C TYR A 108 11.12 3.31 -12.24
N LEU A 109 12.16 2.56 -11.87
CA LEU A 109 12.97 2.90 -10.72
C LEU A 109 14.07 3.92 -11.11
N PRO A 110 14.49 4.81 -10.19
CA PRO A 110 15.52 5.82 -10.48
C PRO A 110 16.83 5.18 -10.94
N GLY A 111 17.34 5.60 -12.11
CA GLY A 111 18.55 4.99 -12.72
C GLY A 111 18.36 3.59 -13.28
N GLY A 112 17.15 3.02 -13.21
CA GLY A 112 16.82 1.73 -13.82
C GLY A 112 17.71 0.57 -13.39
N GLN A 113 18.02 -0.31 -14.32
CA GLN A 113 18.84 -1.51 -14.08
C GLN A 113 20.31 -1.22 -13.69
N GLU A 114 20.80 -0.02 -13.92
CA GLU A 114 22.17 0.36 -13.52
C GLU A 114 22.25 0.55 -12.01
N GLU A 115 21.19 1.11 -11.40
CA GLU A 115 21.13 1.42 -9.98
C GLU A 115 20.39 0.38 -9.15
N TYR A 116 19.40 -0.30 -9.72
CA TYR A 116 18.54 -1.23 -8.98
C TYR A 116 18.58 -2.65 -9.53
N CYS A 117 18.30 -3.61 -8.65
CA CYS A 117 17.94 -4.98 -9.00
C CYS A 117 16.62 -5.37 -8.35
N LEU A 118 15.97 -6.41 -8.86
CA LEU A 118 14.70 -6.89 -8.33
C LEU A 118 14.87 -8.18 -7.53
N GLN A 119 14.20 -8.25 -6.39
CA GLN A 119 14.00 -9.49 -5.64
C GLN A 119 12.52 -9.86 -5.67
N PHE A 120 12.20 -11.04 -6.18
CA PHE A 120 10.85 -11.59 -6.11
C PHE A 120 10.65 -12.28 -4.77
N CYS A 121 9.56 -11.94 -4.08
CA CYS A 121 9.20 -12.43 -2.76
C CYS A 121 8.02 -13.41 -2.81
N GLY A 122 7.64 -13.98 -1.69
CA GLY A 122 6.34 -14.61 -1.53
C GLY A 122 5.22 -13.61 -1.84
N PRO A 123 4.06 -14.02 -2.36
CA PRO A 123 3.13 -13.15 -3.08
C PRO A 123 2.28 -12.25 -2.15
N SER A 124 2.91 -11.56 -1.19
CA SER A 124 2.25 -10.57 -0.34
C SER A 124 3.17 -9.41 0.02
N GLY A 125 2.61 -8.20 0.19
CA GLY A 125 3.36 -7.04 0.66
C GLY A 125 4.04 -7.28 2.01
N ALA A 126 3.42 -8.06 2.90
CA ALA A 126 4.00 -8.42 4.18
C ALA A 126 5.32 -9.21 4.03
N ASP A 127 5.38 -10.17 3.09
CA ASP A 127 6.61 -10.91 2.81
C ASP A 127 7.70 -10.00 2.21
N GLY A 128 7.31 -9.08 1.33
CA GLY A 128 8.21 -8.04 0.82
C GLY A 128 8.78 -7.17 1.95
N THR A 129 7.94 -6.73 2.88
CA THR A 129 8.36 -5.97 4.06
C THR A 129 9.33 -6.77 4.92
N GLU A 130 9.03 -8.04 5.21
CA GLU A 130 9.93 -8.95 5.97
C GLU A 130 11.29 -9.09 5.28
N ALA A 131 11.30 -9.25 3.95
CA ALA A 131 12.51 -9.32 3.16
C ALA A 131 13.33 -8.01 3.25
N ALA A 132 12.68 -6.86 3.09
CA ALA A 132 13.33 -5.55 3.16
C ALA A 132 14.00 -5.31 4.50
N ILE A 133 13.33 -5.64 5.61
CA ILE A 133 13.92 -5.50 6.96
C ILE A 133 15.09 -6.44 7.16
N LYS A 134 14.95 -7.71 6.76
CA LYS A 134 16.03 -8.68 6.87
C LYS A 134 17.25 -8.21 6.07
N LEU A 135 17.05 -7.70 4.86
CA LEU A 135 18.11 -7.13 4.03
C LEU A 135 18.83 -5.98 4.74
N ALA A 136 18.06 -5.03 5.25
CA ALA A 136 18.62 -3.88 5.95
C ALA A 136 19.44 -4.28 7.18
N LYS A 137 18.92 -5.23 7.98
CA LYS A 137 19.65 -5.78 9.15
C LYS A 137 20.90 -6.54 8.72
N THR A 138 20.85 -7.32 7.63
CA THR A 138 22.00 -8.07 7.09
C THR A 138 23.08 -7.10 6.59
N TYR A 139 22.69 -6.09 5.83
CA TYR A 139 23.61 -5.10 5.27
C TYR A 139 24.31 -4.25 6.35
N THR A 140 23.55 -3.78 7.34
CA THR A 140 24.06 -2.84 8.34
C THR A 140 24.67 -3.52 9.57
N GLY A 141 24.34 -4.78 9.85
CA GLY A 141 24.66 -5.46 11.10
C GLY A 141 23.90 -4.91 12.32
N ARG A 142 22.88 -4.07 12.11
CA ARG A 142 22.09 -3.43 13.18
C ARG A 142 20.74 -4.13 13.36
N SER A 143 20.10 -3.94 14.52
CA SER A 143 18.85 -4.64 14.87
C SER A 143 17.62 -3.73 14.92
N THR A 144 17.79 -2.44 15.20
CA THR A 144 16.69 -1.49 15.36
C THR A 144 16.13 -1.05 14.02
N VAL A 145 14.80 -0.92 13.94
CA VAL A 145 14.09 -0.37 12.78
C VAL A 145 13.18 0.76 13.27
N ILE A 146 13.17 1.88 12.56
CA ILE A 146 12.23 2.97 12.80
C ILE A 146 11.03 2.79 11.89
N SER A 147 9.84 2.86 12.47
CA SER A 147 8.54 2.94 11.80
C SER A 147 7.76 4.15 12.33
N PHE A 148 6.59 4.41 11.78
CA PHE A 148 5.82 5.62 12.12
C PHE A 148 4.39 5.28 12.57
N SER A 149 3.85 6.13 13.45
CA SER A 149 2.45 6.04 13.85
C SER A 149 1.52 6.11 12.61
N GLY A 150 0.49 5.31 12.58
CA GLY A 150 -0.43 5.21 11.45
C GLY A 150 0.07 4.34 10.28
N GLY A 151 1.34 3.92 10.26
CA GLY A 151 1.89 3.06 9.21
C GLY A 151 1.24 1.67 9.18
N TYR A 152 1.09 1.10 7.99
CA TYR A 152 0.63 -0.28 7.79
C TYR A 152 1.56 -1.03 6.83
N HIS A 153 2.21 -2.06 7.33
CA HIS A 153 3.23 -2.81 6.58
C HIS A 153 2.93 -4.30 6.43
N GLY A 154 1.80 -4.76 6.96
CA GLY A 154 1.34 -6.15 6.87
C GLY A 154 1.00 -6.78 8.21
N MET A 155 0.67 -8.07 8.17
CA MET A 155 0.13 -8.81 9.32
C MET A 155 1.00 -10.00 9.74
N THR A 156 2.16 -10.23 9.14
CA THR A 156 3.17 -11.18 9.66
C THR A 156 3.85 -10.61 10.91
N HIS A 157 4.50 -11.42 11.72
CA HIS A 157 5.03 -10.96 13.01
C HIS A 157 5.99 -9.77 12.91
N GLY A 158 6.87 -9.73 11.92
CA GLY A 158 7.79 -8.60 11.70
C GLY A 158 7.07 -7.40 11.08
N ALA A 159 6.24 -7.60 10.05
CA ALA A 159 5.47 -6.54 9.43
C ALA A 159 4.45 -5.92 10.39
N LEU A 160 3.76 -6.74 11.21
CA LEU A 160 2.85 -6.28 12.25
C LEU A 160 3.58 -5.51 13.35
N ALA A 161 4.81 -5.91 13.69
CA ALA A 161 5.62 -5.17 14.66
C ALA A 161 5.82 -3.70 14.24
N MET A 162 5.92 -3.42 12.92
CA MET A 162 6.09 -2.08 12.34
C MET A 162 4.77 -1.39 11.96
N THR A 163 3.65 -2.10 11.98
CA THR A 163 2.32 -1.53 11.74
C THR A 163 1.83 -0.77 12.96
N GLY A 164 1.25 0.43 12.77
CA GLY A 164 0.79 1.30 13.87
C GLY A 164 -0.54 0.90 14.51
N ASN A 165 -1.31 -0.02 13.90
CA ASN A 165 -2.65 -0.39 14.37
C ASN A 165 -2.61 -1.22 15.66
N LEU A 166 -3.00 -0.62 16.78
CA LEU A 166 -2.99 -1.26 18.10
C LEU A 166 -4.01 -2.38 18.22
N SER A 167 -5.15 -2.33 17.54
CA SER A 167 -6.17 -3.38 17.66
C SER A 167 -5.64 -4.73 17.17
N ALA A 168 -4.86 -4.73 16.10
CA ALA A 168 -4.21 -5.93 15.59
C ALA A 168 -3.04 -6.40 16.48
N LYS A 169 -2.28 -5.45 17.03
CA LYS A 169 -1.12 -5.74 17.90
C LYS A 169 -1.52 -6.31 19.25
N ASN A 170 -2.55 -5.75 19.88
CA ASN A 170 -2.99 -6.16 21.22
C ASN A 170 -3.50 -7.61 21.28
N ALA A 171 -3.83 -8.18 20.13
CA ALA A 171 -4.24 -9.59 20.03
C ALA A 171 -3.06 -10.58 20.00
N VAL A 172 -1.81 -10.08 19.87
CA VAL A 172 -0.63 -10.91 19.64
C VAL A 172 0.49 -10.57 20.63
N ASN A 173 1.03 -11.60 21.27
CA ASN A 173 2.21 -11.46 22.14
C ASN A 173 3.49 -11.83 21.35
N GLY A 174 4.61 -11.21 21.67
CA GLY A 174 5.93 -11.59 21.18
C GLY A 174 6.19 -11.20 19.71
N LEU A 175 5.71 -10.03 19.27
CA LEU A 175 6.09 -9.46 17.98
C LEU A 175 7.60 -9.23 17.89
N MET A 176 8.12 -9.06 16.66
CA MET A 176 9.54 -8.79 16.41
C MET A 176 10.03 -7.60 17.26
N PRO A 177 11.08 -7.77 18.08
CA PRO A 177 11.64 -6.70 18.91
C PRO A 177 12.46 -5.71 18.07
N GLY A 178 12.83 -4.57 18.70
CA GLY A 178 13.71 -3.58 18.10
C GLY A 178 13.03 -2.62 17.14
N VAL A 179 11.71 -2.48 17.19
CA VAL A 179 10.98 -1.46 16.44
C VAL A 179 10.76 -0.22 17.32
N GLN A 180 11.16 0.93 16.80
CA GLN A 180 10.92 2.23 17.39
C GLN A 180 9.89 3.00 16.58
N PHE A 181 8.82 3.47 17.22
CA PHE A 181 7.81 4.28 16.57
C PHE A 181 8.10 5.76 16.74
N MET A 182 8.01 6.49 15.64
CA MET A 182 8.06 7.95 15.62
C MET A 182 6.72 8.53 15.16
N PRO A 183 6.39 9.77 15.54
CA PRO A 183 5.21 10.43 15.03
C PRO A 183 5.34 10.70 13.53
N TYR A 184 4.23 10.44 12.78
CA TYR A 184 4.14 10.80 11.37
C TYR A 184 3.51 12.19 11.22
N PRO A 185 4.00 13.05 10.33
CA PRO A 185 3.42 14.39 10.14
C PRO A 185 1.97 14.32 9.65
N HIS A 186 1.10 15.04 10.33
CA HIS A 186 -0.30 15.17 9.97
C HIS A 186 -0.73 16.62 10.27
N GLU A 187 -0.96 17.43 9.23
CA GLU A 187 -1.23 18.85 9.42
C GLU A 187 -2.49 19.12 10.26
N TYR A 188 -3.59 18.45 9.92
CA TYR A 188 -4.86 18.63 10.63
C TYR A 188 -4.85 18.03 12.05
N ARG A 189 -4.13 16.92 12.27
CA ARG A 189 -3.98 16.28 13.59
C ARG A 189 -2.51 16.17 13.98
N CYS A 190 -1.84 17.32 14.05
CA CYS A 190 -0.43 17.37 14.37
C CYS A 190 -0.14 16.67 15.71
N PRO A 191 0.72 15.61 15.71
CA PRO A 191 0.99 14.85 16.93
C PRO A 191 1.73 15.65 18.00
N LEU A 192 2.33 16.81 17.63
CA LEU A 192 2.98 17.73 18.56
C LEU A 192 2.08 18.91 18.98
N GLY A 193 0.85 18.97 18.46
CA GLY A 193 -0.07 20.05 18.79
C GLY A 193 0.32 21.43 18.22
N LEU A 194 1.15 21.47 17.18
CA LEU A 194 1.60 22.71 16.57
C LEU A 194 0.84 23.08 15.30
N GLY A 195 0.39 22.08 14.54
CA GLY A 195 -0.29 22.25 13.27
C GLY A 195 0.58 22.85 12.16
N GLY A 196 0.08 22.80 10.92
CA GLY A 196 0.69 23.45 9.76
C GLY A 196 2.19 23.25 9.59
N GLU A 197 2.86 24.28 9.07
CA GLU A 197 4.29 24.23 8.78
C GLU A 197 5.17 24.10 10.04
N ALA A 198 4.77 24.74 11.14
CA ALA A 198 5.49 24.65 12.41
C ALA A 198 5.54 23.21 12.96
N GLY A 199 4.46 22.46 12.82
CA GLY A 199 4.41 21.05 13.18
C GLY A 199 5.34 20.19 12.31
N VAL A 200 5.39 20.46 11.01
CA VAL A 200 6.26 19.78 10.07
C VAL A 200 7.74 20.07 10.39
N ASP A 201 8.08 21.33 10.67
CA ASP A 201 9.44 21.72 11.05
C ASP A 201 9.89 21.04 12.34
N ALA A 202 9.05 21.06 13.35
CA ALA A 202 9.33 20.43 14.63
C ALA A 202 9.55 18.90 14.48
N LEU A 203 8.73 18.22 13.68
CA LEU A 203 8.88 16.78 13.42
C LEU A 203 10.11 16.48 12.56
N THR A 204 10.47 17.35 11.64
CA THR A 204 11.68 17.25 10.83
C THR A 204 12.93 17.36 11.70
N TYR A 205 12.99 18.38 12.55
CA TYR A 205 14.06 18.56 13.52
C TYR A 205 14.12 17.41 14.54
N PHE A 206 12.96 16.97 15.04
CA PHE A 206 12.89 15.86 15.98
C PHE A 206 13.49 14.57 15.41
N PHE A 207 13.18 14.23 14.14
CA PHE A 207 13.76 13.05 13.49
C PHE A 207 15.30 13.14 13.38
N GLU A 208 15.82 14.27 12.91
CA GLU A 208 17.26 14.50 12.77
C GLU A 208 17.94 14.37 14.13
N ASN A 209 17.46 15.10 15.14
CA ASN A 209 18.02 15.08 16.48
C ASN A 209 17.95 13.68 17.13
N PHE A 210 16.85 12.95 16.92
CA PHE A 210 16.68 11.59 17.45
C PHE A 210 17.75 10.61 16.92
N ILE A 211 18.21 10.80 15.68
CA ILE A 211 19.26 9.97 15.06
C ILE A 211 20.67 10.47 15.42
N GLU A 212 20.86 11.76 15.58
CA GLU A 212 22.19 12.37 15.74
C GLU A 212 22.64 12.53 17.20
N ASP A 213 21.69 12.72 18.11
CA ASP A 213 21.97 12.87 19.53
C ASP A 213 22.45 11.55 20.13
N VAL A 214 23.69 11.55 20.65
CA VAL A 214 24.32 10.39 21.30
C VAL A 214 23.60 9.98 22.60
N GLU A 215 22.81 10.88 23.19
CA GLU A 215 22.05 10.66 24.41
C GLU A 215 20.56 10.38 24.12
N SER A 216 20.15 10.22 22.87
CA SER A 216 18.76 9.93 22.49
C SER A 216 18.23 8.59 23.04
N GLY A 217 19.12 7.71 23.52
CA GLY A 217 18.77 6.38 24.01
C GLY A 217 18.43 5.36 22.91
N VAL A 218 18.58 5.72 21.65
CA VAL A 218 18.30 4.87 20.50
C VAL A 218 19.57 4.47 19.79
N THR A 219 19.80 3.16 19.69
CA THR A 219 20.91 2.64 18.88
C THR A 219 20.67 2.95 17.41
N LYS A 220 21.73 3.30 16.69
CA LYS A 220 21.66 3.61 15.26
C LYS A 220 20.86 2.52 14.50
N PRO A 221 19.75 2.89 13.84
CA PRO A 221 18.87 1.89 13.24
C PRO A 221 19.47 1.25 11.98
N ALA A 222 19.01 0.05 11.67
CA ALA A 222 19.28 -0.65 10.41
C ALA A 222 18.51 0.00 9.27
N ALA A 223 17.26 0.36 9.53
CA ALA A 223 16.36 0.92 8.54
C ALA A 223 15.38 1.93 9.13
N VAL A 224 14.91 2.80 8.26
CA VAL A 224 13.67 3.57 8.39
C VAL A 224 12.71 3.05 7.34
N ILE A 225 11.51 2.62 7.75
CA ILE A 225 10.44 2.18 6.86
C ILE A 225 9.24 3.11 6.99
N LEU A 226 8.68 3.53 5.85
CA LEU A 226 7.48 4.37 5.80
C LEU A 226 6.73 4.25 4.48
N GLU A 227 5.47 4.65 4.49
CA GLU A 227 4.67 4.96 3.31
C GLU A 227 4.78 6.47 3.02
N ALA A 228 5.06 6.89 1.78
CA ALA A 228 5.05 8.32 1.42
C ALA A 228 3.63 8.92 1.48
N ILE A 229 2.61 8.07 1.36
CA ILE A 229 1.21 8.35 1.64
C ILE A 229 0.69 7.16 2.43
N GLN A 230 0.39 7.35 3.71
CA GLN A 230 -0.17 6.28 4.53
C GLN A 230 -1.59 5.94 4.04
N GLY A 231 -1.82 4.69 3.66
CA GLY A 231 -3.14 4.24 3.21
C GLY A 231 -4.08 3.99 4.39
N GLU A 232 -3.84 2.91 5.12
CA GLU A 232 -4.68 2.47 6.25
C GLU A 232 -4.67 3.47 7.43
N GLY A 233 -3.63 4.29 7.54
CA GLY A 233 -3.53 5.37 8.52
C GLY A 233 -4.46 6.56 8.27
N GLY A 234 -5.27 6.52 7.18
CA GLY A 234 -6.26 7.55 6.86
C GLY A 234 -5.86 8.48 5.72
N VAL A 235 -5.12 7.97 4.75
CA VAL A 235 -4.60 8.71 3.57
C VAL A 235 -3.83 9.97 3.99
N VAL A 236 -2.85 9.78 4.87
CA VAL A 236 -2.02 10.88 5.36
C VAL A 236 -0.81 11.04 4.46
N THR A 237 -0.69 12.19 3.81
CA THR A 237 0.41 12.50 2.88
C THR A 237 1.59 13.09 3.63
N ALA A 238 2.78 12.51 3.45
CA ALA A 238 4.00 13.07 4.01
C ALA A 238 4.35 14.42 3.34
N PRO A 239 4.71 15.45 4.12
CA PRO A 239 5.25 16.69 3.57
C PRO A 239 6.58 16.44 2.84
N VAL A 240 6.74 17.09 1.68
CA VAL A 240 7.93 16.93 0.82
C VAL A 240 9.24 17.19 1.59
N LYS A 241 9.32 18.31 2.31
CA LYS A 241 10.52 18.69 3.08
C LYS A 241 10.87 17.66 4.16
N TRP A 242 9.86 17.02 4.78
CA TRP A 242 10.10 15.99 5.79
C TRP A 242 10.67 14.70 5.14
N LEU A 243 10.09 14.25 4.01
CA LEU A 243 10.64 13.11 3.27
C LEU A 243 12.08 13.35 2.79
N GLN A 244 12.36 14.56 2.31
CA GLN A 244 13.71 14.96 1.89
C GLN A 244 14.70 14.92 3.06
N LYS A 245 14.32 15.40 4.25
CA LYS A 245 15.13 15.31 5.44
C LYS A 245 15.33 13.86 5.91
N ILE A 246 14.27 13.03 5.87
CA ILE A 246 14.42 11.59 6.14
C ILE A 246 15.47 10.97 5.21
N ARG A 247 15.44 11.29 3.90
CA ARG A 247 16.43 10.79 2.93
C ARG A 247 17.84 11.28 3.28
N GLU A 248 18.00 12.57 3.53
CA GLU A 248 19.30 13.19 3.88
C GLU A 248 19.92 12.51 5.11
N VAL A 249 19.15 12.42 6.21
CA VAL A 249 19.64 11.83 7.47
C VAL A 249 19.94 10.33 7.31
N THR A 250 19.08 9.57 6.63
CA THR A 250 19.29 8.14 6.42
C THR A 250 20.55 7.89 5.58
N GLU A 251 20.79 8.68 4.55
CA GLU A 251 21.99 8.59 3.73
C GLU A 251 23.25 8.93 4.51
N LYS A 252 23.26 10.06 5.22
CA LYS A 252 24.37 10.52 6.08
C LYS A 252 24.80 9.47 7.09
N HIS A 253 23.84 8.73 7.65
CA HIS A 253 24.11 7.76 8.73
C HIS A 253 24.15 6.30 8.26
N ASN A 254 24.13 6.04 6.95
CA ASN A 254 24.08 4.70 6.37
C ASN A 254 22.97 3.85 7.01
N ILE A 255 21.76 4.40 7.01
CA ILE A 255 20.51 3.76 7.43
C ILE A 255 19.73 3.45 6.16
N VAL A 256 19.25 2.22 5.99
CA VAL A 256 18.50 1.83 4.78
C VAL A 256 17.13 2.50 4.79
N LEU A 257 16.85 3.32 3.78
CA LEU A 257 15.53 3.93 3.58
C LEU A 257 14.64 2.97 2.77
N ILE A 258 13.59 2.45 3.40
CA ILE A 258 12.61 1.55 2.80
C ILE A 258 11.32 2.33 2.59
N LEU A 259 10.89 2.47 1.32
CA LEU A 259 9.59 3.03 0.98
C LEU A 259 8.61 1.89 0.66
N ASP A 260 7.51 1.88 1.39
CA ASP A 260 6.39 0.96 1.16
C ASP A 260 5.46 1.57 0.12
N GLU A 261 5.55 1.10 -1.11
CA GLU A 261 4.74 1.51 -2.25
C GLU A 261 3.62 0.50 -2.59
N VAL A 262 3.33 -0.40 -1.66
CA VAL A 262 2.34 -1.47 -1.84
C VAL A 262 0.95 -0.92 -2.16
N GLN A 263 0.54 0.20 -1.55
CA GLN A 263 -0.76 0.81 -1.80
C GLN A 263 -0.68 2.11 -2.60
N ALA A 264 0.35 2.93 -2.40
CA ALA A 264 0.47 4.25 -3.00
C ALA A 264 1.09 4.25 -4.40
N GLY A 265 1.78 3.18 -4.77
CA GLY A 265 2.46 3.03 -6.07
C GLY A 265 1.51 2.75 -7.24
N PHE A 266 2.13 2.51 -8.40
CA PHE A 266 1.48 2.13 -9.65
C PHE A 266 0.43 3.14 -10.11
N ALA A 267 0.85 4.39 -10.23
CA ALA A 267 0.08 5.54 -10.71
C ALA A 267 -1.04 6.04 -9.78
N ARG A 268 -1.32 5.35 -8.66
CA ARG A 268 -2.42 5.69 -7.75
C ARG A 268 -2.36 7.12 -7.22
N SER A 269 -1.17 7.61 -6.89
CA SER A 269 -0.95 8.93 -6.31
C SER A 269 -0.75 10.06 -7.33
N GLY A 270 -0.87 9.79 -8.64
CA GLY A 270 -0.58 10.75 -9.70
C GLY A 270 0.88 10.71 -10.20
N LYS A 271 1.71 9.85 -9.64
CA LYS A 271 3.05 9.48 -10.08
C LYS A 271 3.15 7.96 -10.11
N MET A 272 4.14 7.39 -10.80
CA MET A 272 4.33 5.94 -10.79
C MET A 272 4.55 5.42 -9.37
N PHE A 273 5.39 6.09 -8.60
CA PHE A 273 5.59 5.85 -7.16
C PHE A 273 5.36 7.13 -6.36
N ALA A 274 4.83 7.00 -5.16
CA ALA A 274 4.51 8.15 -4.32
C ALA A 274 5.75 8.91 -3.84
N PHE A 275 6.90 8.27 -3.69
CA PHE A 275 8.16 8.94 -3.32
C PHE A 275 8.64 9.96 -4.36
N GLU A 276 8.22 9.82 -5.62
CA GLU A 276 8.58 10.77 -6.70
C GLU A 276 8.06 12.19 -6.43
N HIS A 277 6.97 12.33 -5.64
CA HIS A 277 6.48 13.66 -5.26
C HIS A 277 7.46 14.47 -4.42
N ALA A 278 8.36 13.79 -3.72
CA ALA A 278 9.41 14.43 -2.93
C ALA A 278 10.76 14.52 -3.66
N GLY A 279 10.88 13.91 -4.85
CA GLY A 279 12.13 13.86 -5.60
C GLY A 279 13.24 13.11 -4.87
N ILE A 280 12.89 12.12 -4.05
CA ILE A 280 13.86 11.29 -3.31
C ILE A 280 14.04 9.93 -3.97
N GLU A 281 15.17 9.30 -3.71
CA GLU A 281 15.47 7.94 -4.17
C GLU A 281 15.61 7.00 -2.96
N PRO A 282 14.69 6.06 -2.76
CA PRO A 282 14.80 5.08 -1.68
C PRO A 282 15.89 4.05 -1.94
N ASP A 283 16.38 3.43 -0.87
CA ASP A 283 17.35 2.35 -0.99
C ASP A 283 16.64 1.02 -1.30
N VAL A 284 15.43 0.85 -0.77
CA VAL A 284 14.56 -0.30 -1.04
C VAL A 284 13.13 0.17 -1.26
N VAL A 285 12.49 -0.34 -2.31
CA VAL A 285 11.07 -0.12 -2.63
C VAL A 285 10.32 -1.42 -2.46
N VAL A 286 9.30 -1.45 -1.60
CA VAL A 286 8.42 -2.60 -1.43
C VAL A 286 7.22 -2.45 -2.36
N MET A 287 7.01 -3.41 -3.25
CA MET A 287 5.94 -3.41 -4.25
C MET A 287 5.11 -4.69 -4.15
N SER A 288 3.78 -4.55 -4.14
CA SER A 288 2.84 -5.67 -4.20
C SER A 288 1.51 -5.17 -4.79
N LYS A 289 0.38 -5.84 -4.50
CA LYS A 289 -0.94 -5.43 -4.99
C LYS A 289 -0.94 -5.20 -6.51
N ALA A 290 -0.95 -3.93 -6.94
CA ALA A 290 -1.06 -3.57 -8.35
C ALA A 290 0.09 -4.08 -9.24
N VAL A 291 1.29 -4.37 -8.68
CA VAL A 291 2.44 -4.89 -9.43
C VAL A 291 2.12 -6.20 -10.15
N GLY A 292 1.26 -7.03 -9.58
CA GLY A 292 0.84 -8.30 -10.17
C GLY A 292 -0.33 -8.20 -11.16
N GLY A 293 -0.83 -6.99 -11.47
CA GLY A 293 -1.93 -6.81 -12.43
C GLY A 293 -3.18 -7.60 -12.05
N SER A 294 -3.64 -7.51 -10.81
CA SER A 294 -4.75 -8.25 -10.19
C SER A 294 -4.39 -9.65 -9.67
N LEU A 295 -3.21 -10.17 -9.93
CA LEU A 295 -2.75 -11.47 -9.42
C LEU A 295 -1.68 -11.29 -8.30
N PRO A 296 -1.60 -12.24 -7.35
CA PRO A 296 -0.66 -12.14 -6.23
C PRO A 296 0.80 -12.11 -6.67
N LEU A 297 1.50 -11.01 -6.37
CA LEU A 297 2.93 -10.83 -6.59
C LEU A 297 3.48 -9.84 -5.56
N ALA A 298 4.73 -10.04 -5.13
CA ALA A 298 5.48 -9.06 -4.37
C ALA A 298 6.94 -9.02 -4.85
N VAL A 299 7.47 -7.80 -4.96
CA VAL A 299 8.81 -7.54 -5.50
C VAL A 299 9.46 -6.43 -4.69
N LEU A 300 10.74 -6.56 -4.39
CA LEU A 300 11.58 -5.46 -3.93
C LEU A 300 12.37 -4.88 -5.09
N GLY A 301 12.40 -3.54 -5.20
CA GLY A 301 13.43 -2.82 -5.91
C GLY A 301 14.55 -2.49 -4.91
N ILE A 302 15.75 -2.96 -5.13
CA ILE A 302 16.88 -2.81 -4.20
C ILE A 302 17.98 -2.05 -4.91
N LYS A 303 18.45 -0.91 -4.37
CA LYS A 303 19.68 -0.28 -4.88
C LYS A 303 20.83 -1.28 -4.78
N ARG A 304 21.58 -1.50 -5.87
CA ARG A 304 22.58 -2.56 -5.99
C ARG A 304 23.59 -2.59 -4.86
N LYS A 305 23.99 -1.42 -4.34
CA LYS A 305 24.92 -1.32 -3.19
C LYS A 305 24.40 -1.98 -1.90
N PHE A 306 23.07 -2.17 -1.78
CA PHE A 306 22.45 -2.77 -0.61
C PHE A 306 22.10 -4.26 -0.80
N ASP A 307 22.30 -4.82 -1.99
CA ASP A 307 22.06 -6.25 -2.25
C ASP A 307 23.15 -7.12 -1.59
N ALA A 308 23.05 -7.22 -0.27
CA ALA A 308 23.99 -7.97 0.58
C ALA A 308 23.59 -9.43 0.86
N TRP A 309 22.62 -9.94 0.09
CA TRP A 309 22.15 -11.31 0.27
C TRP A 309 23.21 -12.36 -0.05
N GLN A 310 23.29 -13.37 0.80
CA GLN A 310 23.84 -14.65 0.37
C GLN A 310 22.74 -15.42 -0.38
N PRO A 311 23.10 -16.33 -1.30
CA PRO A 311 22.11 -17.19 -1.94
C PRO A 311 21.18 -17.84 -0.92
N ALA A 312 19.87 -17.83 -1.21
CA ALA A 312 18.80 -18.31 -0.33
C ALA A 312 18.57 -17.49 0.96
N GLY A 313 19.12 -16.29 1.10
CA GLY A 313 18.93 -15.43 2.27
C GLY A 313 17.47 -15.07 2.58
N HIS A 314 16.64 -14.94 1.54
CA HIS A 314 15.17 -14.87 1.67
C HIS A 314 14.51 -15.55 0.48
N THR A 315 13.80 -16.63 0.71
CA THR A 315 13.18 -17.44 -0.35
C THR A 315 11.70 -17.66 -0.08
N GLY A 316 10.91 -17.75 -1.14
CA GLY A 316 9.50 -18.11 -1.11
C GLY A 316 9.17 -19.00 -2.30
N THR A 317 8.47 -20.13 -2.09
CA THR A 317 8.18 -21.08 -3.17
C THR A 317 7.43 -20.41 -4.32
N PHE A 318 6.46 -19.53 -4.04
CA PHE A 318 5.60 -18.93 -5.06
C PHE A 318 6.13 -17.62 -5.68
N ARG A 319 7.43 -17.35 -5.54
CA ARG A 319 8.08 -16.16 -6.13
C ARG A 319 8.20 -16.19 -7.66
N GLY A 320 7.92 -17.32 -8.31
CA GLY A 320 8.02 -17.53 -9.76
C GLY A 320 6.67 -17.64 -10.47
N ASN A 321 5.65 -16.89 -10.05
CA ASN A 321 4.31 -16.90 -10.65
C ASN A 321 4.29 -16.20 -12.02
N GLN A 322 4.31 -16.99 -13.11
CA GLN A 322 4.36 -16.47 -14.48
C GLN A 322 3.08 -15.73 -14.89
N LEU A 323 1.91 -16.18 -14.43
CA LEU A 323 0.67 -15.45 -14.71
C LEU A 323 0.70 -14.04 -14.11
N ALA A 324 1.17 -13.90 -12.87
CA ALA A 324 1.28 -12.61 -12.22
C ALA A 324 2.34 -11.69 -12.86
N MET A 325 3.41 -12.25 -13.40
CA MET A 325 4.40 -11.49 -14.18
C MET A 325 3.83 -11.03 -15.51
N GLY A 326 3.08 -11.87 -16.21
CA GLY A 326 2.39 -11.52 -17.46
C GLY A 326 1.35 -10.43 -17.25
N THR A 327 0.47 -10.58 -16.26
CA THR A 327 -0.54 -9.58 -15.95
C THR A 327 0.06 -8.29 -15.41
N GLY A 328 1.15 -8.36 -14.66
CA GLY A 328 1.93 -7.20 -14.22
C GLY A 328 2.53 -6.43 -15.38
N LEU A 329 3.16 -7.13 -16.33
CA LEU A 329 3.72 -6.52 -17.56
C LEU A 329 2.62 -5.83 -18.37
N ALA A 330 1.49 -6.50 -18.61
CA ALA A 330 0.35 -5.90 -19.31
C ALA A 330 -0.17 -4.66 -18.58
N SER A 331 -0.21 -4.68 -17.26
CA SER A 331 -0.64 -3.52 -16.45
C SER A 331 0.33 -2.35 -16.55
N LEU A 332 1.64 -2.59 -16.51
CA LEU A 332 2.66 -1.55 -16.71
C LEU A 332 2.54 -0.90 -18.10
N GLN A 333 2.26 -1.69 -19.13
CA GLN A 333 2.03 -1.18 -20.49
C GLN A 333 0.79 -0.28 -20.56
N VAL A 334 -0.35 -0.71 -20.02
CA VAL A 334 -1.58 0.09 -19.99
C VAL A 334 -1.39 1.38 -19.19
N ILE A 335 -0.75 1.33 -18.02
CA ILE A 335 -0.44 2.51 -17.21
C ILE A 335 0.34 3.54 -18.04
N LYS A 336 1.33 3.08 -18.80
CA LYS A 336 2.16 3.94 -19.65
C LYS A 336 1.39 4.48 -20.86
N GLU A 337 0.77 3.61 -21.63
CA GLU A 337 0.10 3.94 -22.89
C GLU A 337 -1.09 4.88 -22.71
N GLN A 338 -1.84 4.69 -21.60
CA GLN A 338 -3.01 5.50 -21.28
C GLN A 338 -2.69 6.65 -20.32
N ASN A 339 -1.40 6.85 -19.98
CA ASN A 339 -0.95 7.91 -19.08
C ASN A 339 -1.77 7.96 -17.77
N LEU A 340 -1.96 6.81 -17.12
CA LEU A 340 -2.87 6.68 -15.98
C LEU A 340 -2.42 7.48 -14.74
N ALA A 341 -1.13 7.79 -14.62
CA ALA A 341 -0.65 8.66 -13.55
C ALA A 341 -1.23 10.09 -13.69
N GLN A 342 -1.22 10.65 -14.90
CA GLN A 342 -1.83 11.96 -15.15
C GLN A 342 -3.35 11.89 -14.96
N ASN A 343 -4.01 10.85 -15.44
CA ASN A 343 -5.45 10.66 -15.20
C ASN A 343 -5.77 10.62 -13.70
N ALA A 344 -4.97 9.90 -12.91
CA ALA A 344 -5.15 9.84 -11.46
C ALA A 344 -4.95 11.22 -10.80
N GLN A 345 -3.98 12.01 -11.26
CA GLN A 345 -3.77 13.38 -10.77
C GLN A 345 -4.97 14.27 -11.10
N GLU A 346 -5.39 14.34 -12.36
CA GLU A 346 -6.49 15.20 -12.82
C GLU A 346 -7.84 14.85 -12.15
N ARG A 347 -8.16 13.55 -12.07
CA ARG A 347 -9.39 13.10 -11.39
C ARG A 347 -9.32 13.29 -9.88
N GLY A 348 -8.14 13.10 -9.30
CA GLY A 348 -7.90 13.34 -7.88
C GLY A 348 -8.06 14.82 -7.50
N ASP A 349 -7.51 15.72 -8.29
CA ASP A 349 -7.66 17.17 -8.10
C ASP A 349 -9.12 17.61 -8.20
N PHE A 350 -9.84 17.09 -9.20
CA PHE A 350 -11.27 17.31 -9.34
C PHE A 350 -12.06 16.84 -8.12
N LEU A 351 -11.87 15.59 -7.70
CA LEU A 351 -12.59 15.03 -6.55
C LEU A 351 -12.27 15.75 -5.24
N GLN A 352 -11.01 16.12 -5.02
CA GLN A 352 -10.64 16.90 -3.84
C GLN A 352 -11.27 18.29 -3.83
N ALA A 353 -11.39 18.95 -5.00
CA ALA A 353 -12.09 20.22 -5.12
C ALA A 353 -13.59 20.06 -4.76
N GLU A 354 -14.24 19.02 -5.29
CA GLU A 354 -15.66 18.75 -4.99
C GLU A 354 -15.88 18.44 -3.50
N PHE A 355 -15.03 17.62 -2.87
CA PHE A 355 -15.12 17.37 -1.43
C PHE A 355 -14.87 18.64 -0.59
N LYS A 356 -13.98 19.53 -1.01
CA LYS A 356 -13.77 20.84 -0.35
C LYS A 356 -14.97 21.76 -0.53
N ASN A 357 -15.67 21.72 -1.67
CA ASN A 357 -16.93 22.43 -1.87
C ASN A 357 -18.01 21.88 -0.95
N LEU A 358 -18.18 20.56 -0.88
CA LEU A 358 -19.11 19.90 0.05
C LEU A 358 -18.82 20.25 1.51
N ALA A 359 -17.56 20.41 1.90
CA ALA A 359 -17.18 20.81 3.26
C ALA A 359 -17.70 22.22 3.64
N GLN A 360 -18.03 23.07 2.67
CA GLN A 360 -18.66 24.37 2.94
C GLN A 360 -20.14 24.24 3.30
N GLU A 361 -20.79 23.18 2.80
CA GLU A 361 -22.21 22.90 3.06
C GLU A 361 -22.39 21.96 4.25
N PHE A 362 -21.42 21.05 4.45
CA PHE A 362 -21.46 20.00 5.48
C PHE A 362 -20.28 20.14 6.45
N PRO A 363 -20.45 20.86 7.57
CA PRO A 363 -19.37 21.10 8.54
C PRO A 363 -18.82 19.84 9.20
N CYS A 364 -19.50 18.70 9.06
CA CYS A 364 -18.98 17.41 9.50
C CYS A 364 -17.81 16.89 8.63
N ILE A 365 -17.49 17.55 7.50
CA ILE A 365 -16.28 17.29 6.72
C ILE A 365 -15.16 18.20 7.27
N GLY A 366 -14.33 17.64 8.14
CA GLY A 366 -13.29 18.41 8.83
C GLY A 366 -12.01 18.59 8.02
N ASN A 367 -11.65 17.62 7.19
CA ASN A 367 -10.45 17.70 6.37
C ASN A 367 -10.58 16.87 5.09
N VAL A 368 -10.04 17.40 4.00
CA VAL A 368 -9.91 16.70 2.71
C VAL A 368 -8.43 16.73 2.29
N ARG A 369 -7.83 15.57 2.12
CA ARG A 369 -6.41 15.41 1.85
C ARG A 369 -6.13 14.28 0.86
N GLY A 370 -4.91 14.19 0.36
CA GLY A 370 -4.47 13.11 -0.52
C GLY A 370 -3.66 13.59 -1.72
N ARG A 371 -3.29 12.63 -2.57
CA ARG A 371 -2.66 12.86 -3.88
C ARG A 371 -3.23 11.88 -4.89
N GLY A 372 -3.46 12.36 -6.11
CA GLY A 372 -4.10 11.57 -7.14
C GLY A 372 -5.43 10.98 -6.63
N LEU A 373 -5.67 9.70 -6.86
CA LEU A 373 -6.86 8.97 -6.41
C LEU A 373 -6.71 8.29 -5.05
N MET A 374 -5.70 8.63 -4.26
CA MET A 374 -5.66 8.37 -2.82
C MET A 374 -6.20 9.60 -2.10
N ILE A 375 -7.47 9.57 -1.70
CA ILE A 375 -8.16 10.70 -1.09
C ILE A 375 -8.75 10.29 0.25
N GLY A 376 -8.47 11.07 1.28
CA GLY A 376 -9.04 10.94 2.61
C GLY A 376 -9.99 12.10 2.90
N VAL A 377 -11.20 11.76 3.32
CA VAL A 377 -12.20 12.73 3.80
C VAL A 377 -12.46 12.41 5.26
N GLU A 378 -12.10 13.34 6.14
CA GLU A 378 -12.22 13.14 7.58
C GLU A 378 -13.55 13.65 8.09
N ILE A 379 -14.33 12.76 8.71
CA ILE A 379 -15.63 13.07 9.28
C ILE A 379 -15.46 13.42 10.76
N VAL A 380 -16.03 14.55 11.17
CA VAL A 380 -15.84 15.15 12.50
C VAL A 380 -17.18 15.45 13.18
N ASP A 381 -17.16 15.55 14.51
CA ASP A 381 -18.31 15.99 15.31
C ASP A 381 -18.28 17.52 15.48
N GLU A 382 -19.01 18.22 14.62
CA GLU A 382 -19.12 19.68 14.62
C GLU A 382 -19.78 20.28 15.87
N ARG A 383 -20.45 19.45 16.66
CA ARG A 383 -21.13 19.86 17.93
C ARG A 383 -20.15 19.99 19.08
N LYS A 384 -18.94 19.45 18.94
CA LYS A 384 -17.90 19.52 19.95
C LYS A 384 -16.92 20.65 19.68
N PRO A 385 -16.29 21.21 20.72
CA PRO A 385 -15.29 22.25 20.53
C PRO A 385 -14.08 21.72 19.75
N ALA A 386 -13.54 22.56 18.88
CA ALA A 386 -12.26 22.32 18.25
C ALA A 386 -11.13 22.35 19.29
N ASP A 387 -10.04 21.65 19.00
CA ASP A 387 -8.81 21.77 19.75
C ASP A 387 -8.12 23.13 19.51
N HIS A 388 -6.98 23.35 20.16
CA HIS A 388 -6.23 24.62 20.03
C HIS A 388 -5.62 24.83 18.62
N MET A 389 -5.60 23.83 17.75
CA MET A 389 -5.19 23.92 16.34
C MET A 389 -6.39 24.21 15.42
N GLY A 390 -7.61 24.22 15.95
CA GLY A 390 -8.84 24.37 15.18
C GLY A 390 -9.39 23.04 14.63
N SER A 391 -8.85 21.89 15.03
CA SER A 391 -9.30 20.58 14.56
C SER A 391 -10.45 20.06 15.41
N LEU A 392 -11.56 19.69 14.75
CA LEU A 392 -12.73 19.10 15.40
C LEU A 392 -12.48 17.61 15.71
N PRO A 393 -13.05 17.06 16.79
CA PRO A 393 -12.94 15.63 17.12
C PRO A 393 -13.49 14.75 16.00
N ALA A 394 -12.83 13.63 15.71
CA ALA A 394 -13.31 12.65 14.74
C ALA A 394 -14.64 12.03 15.17
N ASP A 395 -15.55 11.81 14.22
CA ASP A 395 -16.81 11.09 14.43
C ASP A 395 -16.83 9.76 13.66
N ALA A 396 -16.33 8.72 14.29
CA ALA A 396 -16.28 7.38 13.69
C ALA A 396 -17.69 6.78 13.47
N GLN A 397 -18.68 7.17 14.28
CA GLN A 397 -20.06 6.67 14.15
C GLN A 397 -20.72 7.29 12.92
N LEU A 398 -20.60 8.60 12.73
CA LEU A 398 -21.10 9.27 11.54
C LEU A 398 -20.38 8.78 10.28
N ALA A 399 -19.06 8.60 10.31
CA ALA A 399 -18.30 8.05 9.20
C ALA A 399 -18.80 6.65 8.79
N ALA A 400 -19.06 5.78 9.77
CA ALA A 400 -19.63 4.46 9.51
C ALA A 400 -21.07 4.53 8.97
N ALA A 401 -21.89 5.46 9.46
CA ALA A 401 -23.25 5.67 8.96
C ALA A 401 -23.26 6.17 7.51
N ILE A 402 -22.36 7.10 7.15
CA ILE A 402 -22.17 7.57 5.77
C ILE A 402 -21.74 6.40 4.88
N GLN A 403 -20.75 5.61 5.29
CA GLN A 403 -20.31 4.43 4.54
C GLN A 403 -21.47 3.46 4.29
N THR A 404 -22.30 3.21 5.30
CA THR A 404 -23.46 2.32 5.17
C THR A 404 -24.52 2.91 4.22
N ALA A 405 -24.73 4.22 4.24
CA ALA A 405 -25.70 4.87 3.37
C ALA A 405 -25.25 4.92 1.90
N CYS A 406 -23.94 4.86 1.64
CA CYS A 406 -23.39 4.77 0.28
C CYS A 406 -23.41 3.34 -0.30
N PHE A 407 -23.63 2.34 0.55
CA PHE A 407 -23.76 0.94 0.16
C PHE A 407 -25.22 0.56 -0.12
#